data_65e07cff794e2c57fc807e036d4d6592
#
_entry.id   65e07cff794e2c57fc807e036d4d6592
#
_cell.length_a   1.000
_cell.length_b   1.000
_cell.length_c   1.000
_cell.angle_alpha   90.00
_cell.angle_beta   90.00
_cell.angle_gamma   90.00
#
_symmetry.space_group_name_H-M   'P 1'
#
loop_
_entity.id
_entity.type
_entity.pdbx_description
1 polymer ?
#
loop_
_entity_poly.entity_id
_entity_poly.type
_entity_poly.pdbx_seq_one_letter_code
_entity_poly.pdbx_strand_id
1 'polypeptide(L)'
;LLEERVSLGGQIYKQLGTGFVVDPKIARLGKDYDRGTELINAAKASDATILTDCIVASIDGMGITYSVGESPTQEITARNIIIASGAADRAIVFPGWTLPGVFTAGGAQTLVKTQKINIGSKVVFAGSGPLALAFPSQLSGYGVNLVQVLESGPPPRATDIVKILGAVPGNIHLLVDAVRYRWNMLRKR
;
A
#
# COMPACT_ATOMS: atom_id res chain seq x y z
N LEU A 1 -15.71 -14.01 -0.41
CA LEU A 1 -14.67 -13.04 -0.08
C LEU A 1 -15.27 -11.96 0.81
N LEU A 2 -14.67 -11.73 1.98
CA LEU A 2 -15.03 -10.63 2.89
C LEU A 2 -13.95 -9.56 2.76
N GLU A 3 -14.32 -8.34 2.38
CA GLU A 3 -13.41 -7.21 2.17
C GLU A 3 -13.84 -6.03 3.05
N GLU A 4 -12.97 -5.53 3.89
CA GLU A 4 -13.24 -4.42 4.81
C GLU A 4 -13.58 -3.12 4.08
N ARG A 5 -12.98 -2.90 2.92
CA ARG A 5 -13.18 -1.67 2.16
C ARG A 5 -14.42 -1.75 1.27
N VAL A 6 -14.97 -0.60 0.93
CA VAL A 6 -16.06 -0.49 -0.06
C VAL A 6 -15.64 -0.87 -1.48
N SER A 7 -14.32 -0.99 -1.74
CA SER A 7 -13.76 -1.36 -3.03
C SER A 7 -12.64 -2.39 -2.88
N LEU A 8 -12.61 -3.34 -3.81
CA LEU A 8 -11.55 -4.34 -3.92
C LEU A 8 -10.20 -3.71 -4.31
N GLY A 9 -9.10 -4.45 -4.09
CA GLY A 9 -7.76 -4.06 -4.51
C GLY A 9 -6.77 -3.92 -3.35
N GLY A 10 -7.27 -3.79 -2.14
CA GLY A 10 -6.46 -3.76 -0.92
C GLY A 10 -5.41 -2.64 -0.92
N GLN A 11 -4.25 -2.89 -0.32
CA GLN A 11 -3.18 -1.90 -0.21
C GLN A 11 -2.30 -1.80 -1.47
N ILE A 12 -2.16 -2.89 -2.23
CA ILE A 12 -1.26 -2.94 -3.39
C ILE A 12 -1.95 -2.36 -4.63
N TYR A 13 -3.15 -2.82 -4.92
CA TYR A 13 -3.91 -2.46 -6.12
C TYR A 13 -4.98 -1.41 -5.81
N LYS A 14 -4.59 -0.38 -5.05
CA LYS A 14 -5.49 0.72 -4.68
C LYS A 14 -6.17 1.31 -5.91
N GLN A 15 -7.49 1.29 -5.90
CA GLN A 15 -8.32 1.92 -6.92
C GLN A 15 -8.67 3.36 -6.52
N LEU A 16 -9.14 4.14 -7.48
CA LEU A 16 -9.67 5.48 -7.21
C LEU A 16 -10.91 5.38 -6.32
N GLY A 17 -11.10 6.38 -5.48
CA GLY A 17 -12.33 6.51 -4.71
C GLY A 17 -13.56 6.64 -5.61
N THR A 18 -14.73 6.29 -5.08
CA THR A 18 -16.00 6.45 -5.80
C THR A 18 -16.22 7.92 -6.17
N GLY A 19 -16.65 8.17 -7.40
CA GLY A 19 -16.90 9.53 -7.93
C GLY A 19 -15.71 10.18 -8.61
N PHE A 20 -14.50 9.60 -8.58
CA PHE A 20 -13.39 10.10 -9.38
C PHE A 20 -13.47 9.58 -10.81
N VAL A 21 -13.53 10.51 -11.75
CA VAL A 21 -13.36 10.25 -13.18
C VAL A 21 -12.01 10.80 -13.60
N VAL A 22 -11.14 9.94 -14.09
CA VAL A 22 -9.81 10.33 -14.56
C VAL A 22 -9.79 10.18 -16.07
N ASP A 23 -9.43 11.28 -16.75
CA ASP A 23 -9.17 11.21 -18.19
C ASP A 23 -7.89 10.38 -18.42
N PRO A 24 -7.98 9.22 -19.10
CA PRO A 24 -6.83 8.36 -19.39
C PRO A 24 -5.72 9.06 -20.18
N LYS A 25 -6.05 10.15 -20.89
CA LYS A 25 -5.08 10.94 -21.65
C LYS A 25 -4.22 11.84 -20.76
N ILE A 26 -4.75 12.22 -19.59
CA ILE A 26 -4.09 13.16 -18.68
C ILE A 26 -3.37 12.44 -17.54
N ALA A 27 -3.92 11.37 -17.03
CA ALA A 27 -3.38 10.67 -15.87
C ALA A 27 -3.11 9.19 -16.16
N ARG A 28 -1.84 8.84 -16.23
CA ARG A 28 -1.43 7.44 -16.13
C ARG A 28 -1.49 7.03 -14.66
N LEU A 29 -2.42 6.15 -14.32
CA LEU A 29 -2.61 5.66 -12.95
C LEU A 29 -1.54 4.65 -12.53
N GLY A 30 -0.80 4.09 -13.51
CA GLY A 30 0.34 3.20 -13.31
C GLY A 30 -0.02 1.72 -13.43
N LYS A 31 1.00 0.90 -13.63
CA LYS A 31 0.86 -0.55 -13.90
C LYS A 31 0.12 -1.30 -12.78
N ASP A 32 0.31 -0.91 -11.52
CA ASP A 32 -0.37 -1.56 -10.40
C ASP A 32 -1.87 -1.30 -10.42
N TYR A 33 -2.27 -0.11 -10.86
CA TYR A 33 -3.68 0.23 -11.02
C TYR A 33 -4.33 -0.59 -12.13
N ASP A 34 -3.68 -0.67 -13.28
CA ASP A 34 -4.19 -1.41 -14.44
C ASP A 34 -4.32 -2.90 -14.12
N ARG A 35 -3.28 -3.50 -13.53
CA ARG A 35 -3.31 -4.89 -13.07
C ARG A 35 -4.37 -5.13 -11.99
N GLY A 36 -4.54 -4.18 -11.08
CA GLY A 36 -5.58 -4.21 -10.07
C GLY A 36 -6.97 -4.25 -10.69
N THR A 37 -7.20 -3.42 -11.70
CA THR A 37 -8.46 -3.38 -12.45
C THR A 37 -8.76 -4.73 -13.11
N GLU A 38 -7.76 -5.35 -13.75
CA GLU A 38 -7.90 -6.67 -14.37
C GLU A 38 -8.29 -7.74 -13.33
N LEU A 39 -7.58 -7.81 -12.21
CA LEU A 39 -7.85 -8.78 -11.15
C LEU A 39 -9.22 -8.57 -10.51
N ILE A 40 -9.62 -7.33 -10.27
CA ILE A 40 -10.93 -6.99 -9.71
C ILE A 40 -12.04 -7.39 -10.66
N ASN A 41 -11.88 -7.14 -11.96
CA ASN A 41 -12.84 -7.54 -12.97
C ASN A 41 -12.96 -9.06 -13.06
N ALA A 42 -11.84 -9.78 -13.02
CA ALA A 42 -11.83 -11.23 -12.98
C ALA A 42 -12.53 -11.79 -11.73
N ALA A 43 -12.30 -11.21 -10.57
CA ALA A 43 -12.97 -11.59 -9.33
C ALA A 43 -14.49 -11.36 -9.41
N LYS A 44 -14.92 -10.23 -9.96
CA LYS A 44 -16.35 -9.90 -10.14
C LYS A 44 -17.04 -10.78 -11.19
N ALA A 45 -16.30 -11.26 -12.17
CA ALA A 45 -16.80 -12.17 -13.20
C ALA A 45 -16.83 -13.65 -12.76
N SER A 46 -16.25 -13.97 -11.61
CA SER A 46 -16.25 -15.32 -11.05
C SER A 46 -17.56 -15.60 -10.27
N ASP A 47 -17.80 -16.87 -9.96
CA ASP A 47 -18.93 -17.31 -9.13
C ASP A 47 -18.74 -17.01 -7.61
N ALA A 48 -17.70 -16.27 -7.25
CA ALA A 48 -17.40 -15.96 -5.85
C ALA A 48 -18.37 -14.92 -5.29
N THR A 49 -18.98 -15.21 -4.16
CA THR A 49 -19.71 -14.20 -3.39
C THR A 49 -18.72 -13.22 -2.78
N ILE A 50 -18.87 -11.93 -3.11
CA ILE A 50 -17.99 -10.85 -2.63
C ILE A 50 -18.84 -9.88 -1.80
N LEU A 51 -18.47 -9.73 -0.52
CA LEU A 51 -19.06 -8.74 0.38
C LEU A 51 -17.99 -7.68 0.66
N THR A 52 -18.27 -6.45 0.26
CA THR A 52 -17.45 -5.26 0.57
C THR A 52 -18.06 -4.51 1.74
N ASP A 53 -17.33 -3.57 2.32
CA ASP A 53 -17.71 -2.88 3.57
C ASP A 53 -18.00 -3.87 4.71
N CYS A 54 -17.18 -4.93 4.76
CA CYS A 54 -17.41 -6.10 5.58
C CYS A 54 -16.31 -6.25 6.63
N ILE A 55 -16.67 -6.08 7.90
CA ILE A 55 -15.74 -6.21 9.02
C ILE A 55 -15.89 -7.60 9.66
N VAL A 56 -14.79 -8.36 9.67
CA VAL A 56 -14.71 -9.63 10.42
C VAL A 56 -14.39 -9.31 11.87
N ALA A 57 -15.33 -9.64 12.76
CA ALA A 57 -15.20 -9.39 14.19
C ALA A 57 -14.48 -10.52 14.91
N SER A 58 -14.73 -11.79 14.54
CA SER A 58 -14.05 -12.94 15.13
C SER A 58 -14.02 -14.14 14.19
N ILE A 59 -13.09 -15.04 14.46
CA ILE A 59 -13.00 -16.35 13.84
C ILE A 59 -12.88 -17.36 14.99
N ASP A 60 -13.83 -18.28 15.06
CA ASP A 60 -13.83 -19.39 16.04
C ASP A 60 -14.00 -20.72 15.32
N GLY A 61 -12.93 -21.52 15.32
CA GLY A 61 -12.86 -22.72 14.51
C GLY A 61 -13.04 -22.42 13.02
N MET A 62 -14.12 -22.89 12.44
CA MET A 62 -14.51 -22.64 11.04
C MET A 62 -15.65 -21.64 10.92
N GLY A 63 -16.11 -21.07 12.04
CA GLY A 63 -17.11 -20.02 12.10
C GLY A 63 -16.47 -18.63 11.98
N ILE A 64 -17.09 -17.75 11.21
CA ILE A 64 -16.67 -16.36 11.01
C ILE A 64 -17.85 -15.47 11.37
N THR A 65 -17.65 -14.58 12.35
CA THR A 65 -18.62 -13.52 12.70
C THR A 65 -18.23 -12.24 11.99
N TYR A 66 -19.12 -11.65 11.24
CA TYR A 66 -18.87 -10.44 10.46
C TYR A 66 -20.09 -9.51 10.42
N SER A 67 -19.88 -8.25 10.06
CA SER A 67 -20.94 -7.28 9.74
C SER A 67 -20.66 -6.65 8.37
N VAL A 68 -21.72 -6.18 7.72
CA VAL A 68 -21.63 -5.42 6.46
C VAL A 68 -22.22 -4.04 6.70
N GLY A 69 -21.39 -3.00 6.56
CA GLY A 69 -21.77 -1.63 6.91
C GLY A 69 -22.25 -1.53 8.35
N GLU A 70 -23.41 -0.92 8.54
CA GLU A 70 -24.08 -0.78 9.86
C GLU A 70 -25.02 -1.94 10.19
N SER A 71 -25.03 -3.01 9.38
CA SER A 71 -25.91 -4.16 9.60
C SER A 71 -25.52 -4.94 10.86
N PRO A 72 -26.48 -5.65 11.49
CA PRO A 72 -26.19 -6.56 12.59
C PRO A 72 -25.16 -7.62 12.19
N THR A 73 -24.45 -8.14 13.17
CA THR A 73 -23.49 -9.21 12.96
C THR A 73 -24.18 -10.48 12.43
N GLN A 74 -23.49 -11.14 11.52
CA GLN A 74 -23.90 -12.37 10.88
C GLN A 74 -22.80 -13.43 11.11
N GLU A 75 -23.17 -14.69 10.96
CA GLU A 75 -22.23 -15.80 11.04
C GLU A 75 -22.26 -16.62 9.76
N ILE A 76 -21.07 -17.08 9.36
CA ILE A 76 -20.90 -18.02 8.25
C ILE A 76 -19.91 -19.09 8.66
N THR A 77 -20.17 -20.32 8.27
CA THR A 77 -19.24 -21.45 8.46
C THR A 77 -18.59 -21.82 7.13
N ALA A 78 -17.28 -22.04 7.15
CA ALA A 78 -16.52 -22.39 5.95
C ALA A 78 -15.76 -23.69 6.16
N ARG A 79 -15.53 -24.47 5.09
CA ARG A 79 -14.66 -25.65 5.13
C ARG A 79 -13.18 -25.30 5.22
N ASN A 80 -12.80 -24.17 4.64
CA ASN A 80 -11.45 -23.64 4.67
C ASN A 80 -11.52 -22.11 4.80
N ILE A 81 -10.63 -21.53 5.59
CA ILE A 81 -10.51 -20.09 5.77
C ILE A 81 -9.13 -19.65 5.29
N ILE A 82 -9.09 -18.68 4.40
CA ILE A 82 -7.84 -18.04 3.96
C ILE A 82 -7.81 -16.63 4.53
N ILE A 83 -6.86 -16.36 5.40
CA ILE A 83 -6.66 -15.03 5.99
C ILE A 83 -5.69 -14.27 5.09
N ALA A 84 -6.20 -13.24 4.42
CA ALA A 84 -5.45 -12.37 3.51
C ALA A 84 -5.65 -10.88 3.87
N SER A 85 -5.67 -10.57 5.17
CA SER A 85 -5.95 -9.23 5.71
C SER A 85 -4.92 -8.14 5.34
N GLY A 86 -3.81 -8.53 4.72
CA GLY A 86 -2.75 -7.60 4.33
C GLY A 86 -1.93 -7.11 5.52
N ALA A 87 -1.49 -5.85 5.44
CA ALA A 87 -0.68 -5.22 6.47
C ALA A 87 -1.17 -3.80 6.73
N ALA A 88 -1.09 -3.37 7.98
CA ALA A 88 -1.35 -2.00 8.41
C ALA A 88 -0.04 -1.33 8.83
N ASP A 89 0.03 -0.01 8.66
CA ASP A 89 1.17 0.75 9.14
C ASP A 89 1.21 0.75 10.67
N ARG A 90 2.38 0.48 11.21
CA ARG A 90 2.64 0.71 12.63
C ARG A 90 3.00 2.18 12.82
N ALA A 91 2.15 2.92 13.49
CA ALA A 91 2.47 4.29 13.89
C ALA A 91 3.61 4.29 14.91
N ILE A 92 4.65 5.09 14.63
CA ILE A 92 5.74 5.33 15.57
C ILE A 92 5.41 6.64 16.29
N VAL A 93 5.29 6.57 17.60
CA VAL A 93 4.99 7.72 18.46
C VAL A 93 6.26 8.53 18.66
N PHE A 94 6.25 9.81 18.28
CA PHE A 94 7.32 10.78 18.51
C PHE A 94 6.70 12.15 18.83
N PRO A 95 7.41 13.09 19.45
CA PRO A 95 6.88 14.42 19.74
C PRO A 95 6.34 15.07 18.46
N GLY A 96 5.05 15.42 18.45
CA GLY A 96 4.38 16.03 17.30
C GLY A 96 3.77 15.05 16.28
N TRP A 97 3.76 13.74 16.53
CA TRP A 97 3.20 12.75 15.59
C TRP A 97 1.69 12.93 15.30
N THR A 98 0.98 13.66 16.18
CA THR A 98 -0.45 14.00 16.03
C THR A 98 -0.71 15.33 15.34
N LEU A 99 0.34 16.07 14.96
CA LEU A 99 0.17 17.36 14.29
C LEU A 99 -0.43 17.18 12.88
N PRO A 100 -1.24 18.15 12.44
CA PRO A 100 -1.70 18.18 11.03
C PRO A 100 -0.51 18.14 10.07
N GLY A 101 -0.62 17.31 9.04
CA GLY A 101 0.46 17.11 8.07
C GLY A 101 1.41 15.95 8.39
N VAL A 102 1.26 15.29 9.55
CA VAL A 102 1.97 14.06 9.86
C VAL A 102 1.09 12.87 9.47
N PHE A 103 1.63 12.00 8.62
CA PHE A 103 0.93 10.84 8.09
C PHE A 103 1.79 9.59 8.22
N THR A 104 1.16 8.43 8.39
CA THR A 104 1.84 7.17 8.10
C THR A 104 2.10 7.05 6.60
N ALA A 105 3.08 6.24 6.20
CA ALA A 105 3.41 6.04 4.79
C ALA A 105 2.21 5.55 3.97
N GLY A 106 1.47 4.56 4.47
CA GLY A 106 0.27 4.03 3.82
C GLY A 106 -0.89 5.01 3.81
N GLY A 107 -1.03 5.84 4.87
CA GLY A 107 -1.98 6.95 4.91
C GLY A 107 -1.70 7.97 3.81
N ALA A 108 -0.46 8.45 3.71
CA ALA A 108 -0.03 9.36 2.66
C ALA A 108 -0.23 8.74 1.26
N GLN A 109 0.10 7.45 1.10
CA GLN A 109 -0.12 6.75 -0.16
C GLN A 109 -1.61 6.66 -0.54
N THR A 110 -2.48 6.46 0.44
CA THR A 110 -3.94 6.42 0.21
C THR A 110 -4.45 7.78 -0.26
N LEU A 111 -4.06 8.86 0.41
CA LEU A 111 -4.44 10.22 0.00
C LEU A 111 -4.01 10.51 -1.45
N VAL A 112 -2.77 10.19 -1.79
CA VAL A 112 -2.22 10.49 -3.12
C VAL A 112 -2.77 9.55 -4.20
N LYS A 113 -2.83 8.24 -3.96
CA LYS A 113 -3.22 7.25 -4.98
C LYS A 113 -4.73 7.17 -5.18
N THR A 114 -5.48 7.13 -4.08
CA THR A 114 -6.93 6.89 -4.11
C THR A 114 -7.72 8.19 -4.20
N GLN A 115 -7.33 9.19 -3.41
CA GLN A 115 -8.06 10.44 -3.30
C GLN A 115 -7.48 11.59 -4.13
N LYS A 116 -6.32 11.39 -4.76
CA LYS A 116 -5.62 12.40 -5.56
C LYS A 116 -5.35 13.71 -4.83
N ILE A 117 -5.17 13.64 -3.51
CA ILE A 117 -4.89 14.79 -2.66
C ILE A 117 -3.37 15.02 -2.62
N ASN A 118 -2.96 16.27 -2.80
CA ASN A 118 -1.58 16.68 -2.56
C ASN A 118 -1.34 16.80 -1.05
N ILE A 119 -0.40 16.00 -0.52
CA ILE A 119 -0.10 15.92 0.90
C ILE A 119 0.82 17.03 1.42
N GLY A 120 1.26 17.93 0.53
CA GLY A 120 2.07 19.09 0.91
C GLY A 120 3.02 19.55 -0.19
N SER A 121 3.47 20.80 -0.08
CA SER A 121 4.44 21.42 -1.00
C SER A 121 5.88 20.99 -0.73
N LYS A 122 6.18 20.53 0.50
CA LYS A 122 7.47 19.98 0.92
C LYS A 122 7.23 18.84 1.88
N VAL A 123 7.69 17.64 1.52
CA VAL A 123 7.46 16.42 2.30
C VAL A 123 8.80 15.85 2.76
N VAL A 124 8.88 15.50 4.05
CA VAL A 124 9.98 14.73 4.63
C VAL A 124 9.47 13.32 4.90
N PHE A 125 10.17 12.33 4.44
CA PHE A 125 9.90 10.94 4.76
C PHE A 125 10.89 10.46 5.82
N ALA A 126 10.39 9.83 6.89
CA ALA A 126 11.20 9.20 7.92
C ALA A 126 10.78 7.74 8.07
N GLY A 127 11.72 6.81 8.01
CA GLY A 127 11.42 5.40 8.11
C GLY A 127 12.65 4.52 7.94
N SER A 128 12.47 3.21 7.90
CA SER A 128 13.55 2.25 7.71
C SER A 128 13.11 1.07 6.86
N GLY A 129 14.10 0.33 6.36
CA GLY A 129 13.90 -0.89 5.60
C GLY A 129 13.50 -0.69 4.14
N PRO A 130 13.11 -1.77 3.43
CA PRO A 130 12.87 -1.73 1.98
C PRO A 130 11.78 -0.74 1.55
N LEU A 131 10.77 -0.53 2.39
CA LEU A 131 9.70 0.40 2.11
C LEU A 131 10.15 1.86 2.17
N ALA A 132 11.22 2.18 2.93
CA ALA A 132 11.82 3.51 2.95
C ALA A 132 12.41 3.93 1.59
N LEU A 133 12.70 2.99 0.71
CA LEU A 133 13.11 3.25 -0.67
C LEU A 133 11.91 3.31 -1.63
N ALA A 134 10.97 2.38 -1.47
CA ALA A 134 9.84 2.24 -2.39
C ALA A 134 8.82 3.38 -2.25
N PHE A 135 8.40 3.73 -1.04
CA PHE A 135 7.39 4.76 -0.82
C PHE A 135 7.80 6.15 -1.30
N PRO A 136 9.00 6.67 -0.95
CA PRO A 136 9.45 7.96 -1.45
C PRO A 136 9.48 8.03 -2.98
N SER A 137 9.96 6.98 -3.63
CA SER A 137 10.00 6.91 -5.10
C SER A 137 8.60 6.92 -5.71
N GLN A 138 7.66 6.18 -5.13
CA GLN A 138 6.27 6.17 -5.58
C GLN A 138 5.60 7.54 -5.41
N LEU A 139 5.70 8.15 -4.22
CA LEU A 139 5.12 9.47 -3.95
C LEU A 139 5.69 10.54 -4.91
N SER A 140 6.99 10.52 -5.15
CA SER A 140 7.64 11.39 -6.12
C SER A 140 7.11 11.15 -7.55
N GLY A 141 6.75 9.92 -7.91
CA GLY A 141 6.10 9.57 -9.18
C GLY A 141 4.73 10.23 -9.36
N TYR A 142 4.03 10.51 -8.27
CA TYR A 142 2.75 11.21 -8.24
C TYR A 142 2.86 12.73 -8.10
N GLY A 143 4.07 13.29 -8.23
CA GLY A 143 4.27 14.74 -8.17
C GLY A 143 4.47 15.29 -6.76
N VAL A 144 4.61 14.44 -5.74
CA VAL A 144 4.91 14.90 -4.38
C VAL A 144 6.36 15.39 -4.33
N ASN A 145 6.56 16.63 -3.84
CA ASN A 145 7.89 17.21 -3.66
C ASN A 145 8.54 16.68 -2.38
N LEU A 146 9.34 15.64 -2.53
CA LEU A 146 10.07 15.02 -1.43
C LEU A 146 11.41 15.72 -1.22
N VAL A 147 11.52 16.51 -0.16
CA VAL A 147 12.73 17.32 0.13
C VAL A 147 13.79 16.53 0.89
N GLN A 148 13.39 15.53 1.69
CA GLN A 148 14.32 14.73 2.47
C GLN A 148 13.77 13.33 2.77
N VAL A 149 14.68 12.37 2.83
CA VAL A 149 14.43 11.01 3.33
C VAL A 149 15.37 10.76 4.50
N LEU A 150 14.80 10.47 5.66
CA LEU A 150 15.51 10.14 6.88
C LEU A 150 15.43 8.63 7.11
N GLU A 151 16.58 7.98 7.08
CA GLU A 151 16.72 6.54 7.37
C GLU A 151 17.09 6.38 8.84
N SER A 152 16.29 5.62 9.59
CA SER A 152 16.56 5.34 11.01
C SER A 152 17.42 4.10 11.22
N GLY A 153 17.64 3.32 10.17
CA GLY A 153 18.48 2.13 10.21
C GLY A 153 19.98 2.49 10.18
N PRO A 154 20.85 1.63 10.71
CA PRO A 154 22.29 1.79 10.56
C PRO A 154 22.66 1.69 9.08
N PRO A 155 23.70 2.41 8.63
CA PRO A 155 24.20 2.26 7.27
C PRO A 155 24.67 0.80 7.03
N PRO A 156 24.48 0.27 5.81
CA PRO A 156 24.89 -1.10 5.50
C PRO A 156 26.40 -1.27 5.74
N ARG A 157 26.79 -2.33 6.43
CA ARG A 157 28.18 -2.68 6.68
C ARG A 157 28.79 -3.39 5.46
N ALA A 158 30.10 -3.41 5.33
CA ALA A 158 30.77 -4.14 4.26
C ALA A 158 30.38 -5.65 4.22
N THR A 159 30.14 -6.25 5.38
CA THR A 159 29.63 -7.63 5.51
C THR A 159 28.24 -7.84 4.94
N ASP A 160 27.40 -6.81 4.94
CA ASP A 160 26.04 -6.88 4.41
C ASP A 160 26.08 -6.84 2.88
N ILE A 161 27.08 -6.17 2.28
CA ILE A 161 27.30 -6.17 0.84
C ILE A 161 27.55 -7.59 0.32
N VAL A 162 28.35 -8.39 1.03
CA VAL A 162 28.60 -9.79 0.67
C VAL A 162 27.31 -10.62 0.73
N LYS A 163 26.48 -10.42 1.76
CA LYS A 163 25.18 -11.10 1.87
C LYS A 163 24.23 -10.67 0.74
N ILE A 164 24.21 -9.39 0.42
CA ILE A 164 23.42 -8.85 -0.70
C ILE A 164 23.86 -9.49 -2.01
N LEU A 165 25.18 -9.54 -2.27
CA LEU A 165 25.72 -10.18 -3.47
C LEU A 165 25.36 -11.66 -3.55
N GLY A 166 25.37 -12.38 -2.43
CA GLY A 166 24.95 -13.78 -2.37
C GLY A 166 23.45 -13.99 -2.63
N ALA A 167 22.62 -12.99 -2.34
CA ALA A 167 21.16 -13.04 -2.57
C ALA A 167 20.76 -12.61 -4.01
N VAL A 168 21.68 -12.01 -4.78
CA VAL A 168 21.42 -11.48 -6.12
C VAL A 168 20.91 -12.52 -7.12
N PRO A 169 21.46 -13.74 -7.20
CA PRO A 169 21.07 -14.70 -8.25
C PRO A 169 19.57 -15.03 -8.31
N GLY A 170 18.89 -14.96 -7.15
CA GLY A 170 17.43 -15.19 -7.09
C GLY A 170 16.57 -13.93 -7.04
N ASN A 171 17.19 -12.76 -6.82
CA ASN A 171 16.47 -11.52 -6.49
C ASN A 171 16.95 -10.28 -7.27
N ILE A 172 17.46 -10.50 -8.47
CA ILE A 172 18.02 -9.42 -9.30
C ILE A 172 17.02 -8.29 -9.57
N HIS A 173 15.73 -8.63 -9.68
CA HIS A 173 14.64 -7.66 -9.86
C HIS A 173 14.52 -6.68 -8.68
N LEU A 174 14.70 -7.15 -7.44
CA LEU A 174 14.66 -6.29 -6.25
C LEU A 174 15.84 -5.31 -6.22
N LEU A 175 17.00 -5.73 -6.68
CA LEU A 175 18.19 -4.87 -6.81
C LEU A 175 17.98 -3.79 -7.87
N VAL A 176 17.46 -4.18 -9.03
CA VAL A 176 17.12 -3.24 -10.10
C VAL A 176 16.10 -2.21 -9.61
N ASP A 177 15.08 -2.64 -8.88
CA ASP A 177 14.10 -1.74 -8.31
C ASP A 177 14.70 -0.80 -7.25
N ALA A 178 15.56 -1.30 -6.36
CA ALA A 178 16.25 -0.49 -5.37
C ALA A 178 17.14 0.59 -6.01
N VAL A 179 17.93 0.22 -7.05
CA VAL A 179 18.75 1.16 -7.81
C VAL A 179 17.88 2.18 -8.52
N ARG A 180 16.80 1.75 -9.16
CA ARG A 180 15.82 2.61 -9.85
C ARG A 180 15.18 3.60 -8.88
N TYR A 181 14.76 3.16 -7.69
CA TYR A 181 14.17 4.03 -6.66
C TYR A 181 15.17 5.09 -6.19
N ARG A 182 16.41 4.67 -5.91
CA ARG A 182 17.48 5.59 -5.51
C ARG A 182 17.80 6.60 -6.62
N TRP A 183 17.87 6.16 -7.87
CA TRP A 183 18.11 7.02 -9.02
C TRP A 183 16.99 8.05 -9.22
N ASN A 184 15.75 7.63 -9.08
CA ASN A 184 14.58 8.51 -9.18
C ASN A 184 14.58 9.60 -8.10
N MET A 185 15.01 9.26 -6.88
CA MET A 185 15.15 10.23 -5.79
C MET A 185 16.27 11.25 -6.05
N LEU A 186 17.38 10.82 -6.65
CA LEU A 186 18.51 11.71 -6.95
C LEU A 186 18.25 12.67 -8.14
N ARG A 187 17.47 12.24 -9.13
CA ARG A 187 17.16 13.05 -10.32
C ARG A 187 16.14 14.17 -10.08
N LYS A 188 15.42 14.14 -8.98
CA LYS A 188 14.37 15.11 -8.65
C LYS A 188 14.77 16.12 -7.56
N ARG A 189 16.08 16.15 -7.23
CA ARG A 189 16.66 17.18 -6.35
C ARG A 189 17.01 18.46 -7.15
#